data_394a33890d18b4847c2c26e556408c5f
#
_entry.id   394a33890d18b4847c2c26e556408c5f
#
_cell.length_a   1.000
_cell.length_b   1.000
_cell.length_c   1.000
_cell.angle_alpha   90.00
_cell.angle_beta   90.00
_cell.angle_gamma   90.00
#
_symmetry.space_group_name_H-M   'P 1'
#
loop_
_entity.id
_entity.type
_entity.pdbx_description
1 polymer ?
#
loop_
_entity_poly.entity_id
_entity_poly.type
_entity_poly.pdbx_seq_one_letter_code
_entity_poly.pdbx_strand_id
1 'polypeptide(L)'
;MNGLMEMMTANKWLIEPTFGLKAMRLLNAMAAGHLQNDHEKVYGYRCYEQADGTFAAYTDDAEEHSSKQDNPQPFISVLRLEGPLTREGGACTYGSRQLRDMMMEAADMEGCLGHVLIINGPGGVSNAIPDFLQATDYARSKGQPILGRIDGFCASAHIWVSAMCDEVYYNNPTDQIGSVGIYWAGILNKDGDTDPETGGTWHIVYDPESYDKNRFARDLAEDNNDELIKAELTADGEAFRNFIKSRRPNAQDEHLHGKMFDCKDVEGILVTGQATMQEVFNRIVELSAKKTAKTRNGNSSTQLNNSINMKEKFPAVFALLGVEEMQMQEGGAFMNEGLLATLNAAIEAKNQELANAQALVQSLTQEKENLTQQVNDLTSQVETLNNTHTSALEEKDNMIATLEQEKADLQTKVDENTTAMENLQNELNGAKESLTTAQNTLAERDQQINDLNATIEDMKQDAGEGAQGGSPANNGQGAETPKVVVGCYVYNPDLTYEQNMEAEEKWNKEHGK
;
A
#
# COMPACT_ATOMS: atom_id res chain seq x y z
N MET A 1 1.85 6.20 5.35
CA MET A 1 2.52 6.19 4.03
C MET A 1 2.39 4.85 3.30
N ASN A 2 2.50 3.70 4.00
CA ASN A 2 2.50 2.37 3.36
C ASN A 2 1.23 2.03 2.56
N GLY A 3 0.02 2.28 3.09
CA GLY A 3 -1.22 1.99 2.36
C GLY A 3 -1.45 2.88 1.14
N LEU A 4 -0.89 4.09 1.14
CA LEU A 4 -0.88 4.97 -0.02
C LEU A 4 -0.04 4.36 -1.16
N MET A 5 1.18 3.91 -0.83
CA MET A 5 2.05 3.23 -1.79
C MET A 5 1.41 1.94 -2.31
N GLU A 6 0.74 1.19 -1.42
CA GLU A 6 0.01 -0.01 -1.80
C GLU A 6 -1.12 0.30 -2.80
N MET A 7 -1.90 1.34 -2.57
CA MET A 7 -2.94 1.77 -3.50
C MET A 7 -2.37 2.26 -4.83
N MET A 8 -1.23 2.96 -4.83
CA MET A 8 -0.58 3.43 -6.06
C MET A 8 0.07 2.30 -6.87
N THR A 9 0.54 1.24 -6.19
CA THR A 9 1.23 0.11 -6.83
C THR A 9 0.32 -1.10 -7.10
N ALA A 10 -0.90 -1.11 -6.54
CA ALA A 10 -1.87 -2.18 -6.79
C ALA A 10 -2.39 -2.11 -8.22
N ASN A 11 -2.10 -3.15 -9.01
CA ASN A 11 -2.56 -3.24 -10.39
C ASN A 11 -4.01 -3.77 -10.50
N LYS A 12 -4.51 -4.43 -9.44
CA LYS A 12 -5.86 -5.02 -9.41
C LYS A 12 -6.67 -4.40 -8.29
N TRP A 13 -7.80 -3.81 -8.66
CA TRP A 13 -8.64 -3.03 -7.77
C TRP A 13 -10.01 -3.65 -7.60
N LEU A 14 -10.37 -3.87 -6.35
CA LEU A 14 -11.72 -4.15 -5.87
C LEU A 14 -12.27 -2.89 -5.20
N ILE A 15 -12.39 -1.80 -5.96
CA ILE A 15 -12.88 -0.50 -5.47
C ILE A 15 -13.93 0.04 -6.43
N GLU A 16 -14.92 0.76 -5.93
CA GLU A 16 -15.91 1.41 -6.79
C GLU A 16 -15.19 2.44 -7.69
N PRO A 17 -15.37 2.40 -9.04
CA PRO A 17 -14.56 3.15 -9.99
C PRO A 17 -14.60 4.68 -9.81
N THR A 18 -15.77 5.23 -9.48
CA THR A 18 -15.94 6.68 -9.26
C THR A 18 -15.15 7.15 -8.04
N PHE A 19 -15.12 6.32 -7.00
CA PHE A 19 -14.33 6.57 -5.81
C PHE A 19 -12.84 6.39 -6.08
N GLY A 20 -12.45 5.37 -6.84
CA GLY A 20 -11.06 5.12 -7.22
C GLY A 20 -10.40 6.33 -7.87
N LEU A 21 -11.09 6.95 -8.85
CA LEU A 21 -10.62 8.17 -9.51
C LEU A 21 -10.50 9.38 -8.57
N LYS A 22 -11.46 9.53 -7.64
CA LYS A 22 -11.42 10.61 -6.62
C LYS A 22 -10.30 10.35 -5.60
N ALA A 23 -10.14 9.11 -5.17
CA ALA A 23 -9.08 8.70 -4.25
C ALA A 23 -7.71 8.98 -4.83
N MET A 24 -7.44 8.65 -6.10
CA MET A 24 -6.19 8.94 -6.79
C MET A 24 -5.84 10.44 -6.74
N ARG A 25 -6.82 11.33 -7.00
CA ARG A 25 -6.61 12.78 -6.90
C ARG A 25 -6.31 13.25 -5.49
N LEU A 26 -7.02 12.70 -4.49
CA LEU A 26 -6.81 12.99 -3.07
C LEU A 26 -5.40 12.52 -2.63
N LEU A 27 -5.00 11.33 -3.07
CA LEU A 27 -3.69 10.74 -2.78
C LEU A 27 -2.56 11.59 -3.35
N ASN A 28 -2.70 12.09 -4.58
CA ASN A 28 -1.73 13.02 -5.17
C ASN A 28 -1.65 14.34 -4.39
N ALA A 29 -2.78 14.88 -3.91
CA ALA A 29 -2.81 16.07 -3.07
C ALA A 29 -2.14 15.83 -1.69
N MET A 30 -2.31 14.65 -1.09
CA MET A 30 -1.63 14.26 0.15
C MET A 30 -0.13 14.06 -0.05
N ALA A 31 0.30 13.42 -1.14
CA ALA A 31 1.70 13.25 -1.50
C ALA A 31 2.40 14.60 -1.75
N ALA A 32 1.67 15.57 -2.28
CA ALA A 32 2.13 16.96 -2.44
C ALA A 32 2.11 17.79 -1.14
N GLY A 33 1.76 17.20 0.01
CA GLY A 33 1.74 17.88 1.32
C GLY A 33 0.58 18.86 1.52
N HIS A 34 -0.44 18.83 0.67
CA HIS A 34 -1.58 19.77 0.74
C HIS A 34 -2.65 19.38 1.74
N LEU A 35 -2.59 18.15 2.30
CA LEU A 35 -3.56 17.65 3.28
C LEU A 35 -2.83 16.98 4.44
N GLN A 36 -3.13 17.42 5.66
CA GLN A 36 -2.72 16.79 6.91
C GLN A 36 -3.94 16.12 7.54
N ASN A 37 -3.76 14.94 8.13
CA ASN A 37 -4.82 14.24 8.83
C ASN A 37 -4.56 14.33 10.34
N ASP A 38 -5.39 15.10 11.05
CA ASP A 38 -5.24 15.40 12.48
C ASP A 38 -6.17 14.57 13.40
N HIS A 39 -6.84 13.54 12.87
CA HIS A 39 -7.80 12.76 13.68
C HIS A 39 -7.36 11.31 13.82
N GLU A 40 -7.04 10.93 15.05
CA GLU A 40 -6.87 9.54 15.46
C GLU A 40 -8.26 8.87 15.46
N LYS A 41 -8.53 8.03 14.45
CA LYS A 41 -9.78 7.28 14.37
C LYS A 41 -9.67 5.98 15.15
N VAL A 42 -10.64 5.71 16.00
CA VAL A 42 -10.77 4.43 16.71
C VAL A 42 -11.40 3.40 15.76
N TYR A 43 -10.63 2.41 15.32
CA TYR A 43 -11.08 1.38 14.35
C TYR A 43 -11.54 0.07 15.00
N GLY A 44 -11.19 -0.15 16.27
CA GLY A 44 -11.65 -1.29 17.04
C GLY A 44 -11.90 -0.90 18.48
N TYR A 45 -13.00 -1.38 19.05
CA TYR A 45 -13.36 -1.16 20.44
C TYR A 45 -14.20 -2.33 20.95
N ARG A 46 -14.34 -2.41 22.25
CA ARG A 46 -15.15 -3.43 22.93
C ARG A 46 -16.39 -2.78 23.51
N CYS A 47 -17.53 -3.45 23.32
CA CYS A 47 -18.78 -3.05 23.96
C CYS A 47 -19.11 -4.08 25.04
N TYR A 48 -19.21 -3.61 26.28
CA TYR A 48 -19.50 -4.43 27.44
C TYR A 48 -20.98 -4.40 27.79
N GLU A 49 -21.50 -5.54 28.25
CA GLU A 49 -22.87 -5.66 28.72
C GLU A 49 -23.07 -4.81 29.97
N GLN A 50 -24.12 -3.98 29.97
CA GLN A 50 -24.51 -3.14 31.07
C GLN A 50 -25.57 -3.84 31.95
N ALA A 51 -25.83 -3.31 33.16
CA ALA A 51 -26.79 -3.88 34.10
C ALA A 51 -28.24 -3.96 33.56
N ASP A 52 -28.57 -3.18 32.57
CA ASP A 52 -29.89 -3.17 31.90
C ASP A 52 -29.94 -4.08 30.65
N GLY A 53 -28.86 -4.84 30.35
CA GLY A 53 -28.75 -5.72 29.21
C GLY A 53 -28.38 -5.00 27.90
N THR A 54 -28.10 -3.71 27.92
CA THR A 54 -27.56 -2.98 26.75
C THR A 54 -26.05 -3.17 26.67
N PHE A 55 -25.44 -2.82 25.51
CA PHE A 55 -24.00 -2.81 25.33
C PHE A 55 -23.50 -1.40 25.10
N ALA A 56 -22.49 -0.98 25.83
CA ALA A 56 -21.84 0.31 25.69
C ALA A 56 -20.33 0.15 25.42
N ALA A 57 -19.78 1.08 24.62
CA ALA A 57 -18.36 1.13 24.37
C ALA A 57 -17.59 1.43 25.67
N TYR A 58 -16.44 0.79 25.83
CA TYR A 58 -15.52 1.08 26.92
C TYR A 58 -14.87 2.44 26.69
N THR A 59 -14.86 3.29 27.70
CA THR A 59 -14.11 4.56 27.72
C THR A 59 -12.95 4.43 28.71
N ASP A 60 -11.78 4.97 28.37
CA ASP A 60 -10.51 4.83 29.14
C ASP A 60 -10.60 5.25 30.62
N ASP A 61 -11.61 6.03 31.01
CA ASP A 61 -11.85 6.39 32.40
C ASP A 61 -12.27 5.21 33.31
N ALA A 62 -12.50 4.02 32.74
CA ALA A 62 -12.96 2.84 33.46
C ALA A 62 -11.83 1.80 33.75
N GLU A 63 -10.54 2.08 33.40
CA GLU A 63 -9.44 1.15 33.67
C GLU A 63 -9.24 0.81 35.16
N GLU A 64 -9.73 1.65 36.07
CA GLU A 64 -9.62 1.40 37.53
C GLU A 64 -10.51 0.26 38.06
N HIS A 65 -11.53 -0.17 37.30
CA HIS A 65 -12.50 -1.17 37.78
C HIS A 65 -12.31 -2.58 37.24
N SER A 66 -11.51 -2.79 36.19
CA SER A 66 -11.39 -4.11 35.55
C SER A 66 -10.38 -5.08 36.18
N SER A 67 -9.52 -4.61 37.09
CA SER A 67 -8.43 -5.43 37.64
C SER A 67 -8.81 -6.32 38.85
N LYS A 68 -10.10 -6.36 39.25
CA LYS A 68 -10.54 -7.08 40.47
C LYS A 68 -11.81 -7.89 40.34
N GLN A 69 -12.30 -8.20 39.14
CA GLN A 69 -13.42 -9.15 39.00
C GLN A 69 -12.90 -10.54 38.63
N ASP A 70 -13.15 -11.51 39.52
CA ASP A 70 -12.85 -12.94 39.32
C ASP A 70 -13.68 -13.60 38.20
N ASN A 71 -14.48 -12.83 37.46
CA ASN A 71 -15.32 -13.31 36.36
C ASN A 71 -15.24 -12.32 35.18
N PRO A 72 -14.75 -12.73 33.99
CA PRO A 72 -14.62 -11.84 32.85
C PRO A 72 -16.00 -11.36 32.40
N GLN A 73 -16.15 -10.03 32.27
CA GLN A 73 -17.40 -9.44 31.83
C GLN A 73 -17.65 -9.75 30.35
N PRO A 74 -18.85 -10.21 29.97
CA PRO A 74 -19.18 -10.46 28.57
C PRO A 74 -19.04 -9.19 27.71
N PHE A 75 -18.44 -9.32 26.53
CA PHE A 75 -18.28 -8.20 25.61
C PHE A 75 -18.45 -8.63 24.15
N ILE A 76 -18.72 -7.65 23.29
CA ILE A 76 -18.76 -7.75 21.83
C ILE A 76 -17.62 -6.91 21.26
N SER A 77 -16.80 -7.52 20.41
CA SER A 77 -15.76 -6.81 19.66
C SER A 77 -16.37 -6.10 18.46
N VAL A 78 -16.12 -4.82 18.32
CA VAL A 78 -16.60 -4.00 17.20
C VAL A 78 -15.41 -3.50 16.42
N LEU A 79 -15.39 -3.75 15.11
CA LEU A 79 -14.35 -3.31 14.18
C LEU A 79 -14.99 -2.43 13.09
N ARG A 80 -14.35 -1.31 12.79
CA ARG A 80 -14.79 -0.39 11.73
C ARG A 80 -13.97 -0.61 10.46
N LEU A 81 -14.66 -0.93 9.38
CA LEU A 81 -14.12 -1.02 8.03
C LEU A 81 -14.53 0.25 7.28
N GLU A 82 -13.80 1.33 7.49
CA GLU A 82 -14.10 2.64 6.90
C GLU A 82 -13.05 3.03 5.86
N GLY A 83 -13.52 3.54 4.72
CA GLY A 83 -12.66 3.95 3.62
C GLY A 83 -12.11 2.79 2.79
N PRO A 84 -11.08 3.00 1.96
CA PRO A 84 -10.53 1.96 1.10
C PRO A 84 -9.77 0.90 1.91
N LEU A 85 -10.03 -0.38 1.61
CA LEU A 85 -9.30 -1.50 2.20
C LEU A 85 -7.93 -1.61 1.56
N THR A 86 -6.89 -1.55 2.39
CA THR A 86 -5.50 -1.83 2.04
C THR A 86 -4.92 -2.84 3.01
N ARG A 87 -3.84 -3.51 2.64
CA ARG A 87 -3.24 -4.52 3.51
C ARG A 87 -2.44 -3.91 4.66
N GLU A 88 -1.67 -2.87 4.36
CA GLU A 88 -0.76 -2.23 5.32
C GLU A 88 -1.35 -0.98 5.99
N GLY A 89 -2.56 -0.58 5.58
CA GLY A 89 -3.16 0.67 6.06
C GLY A 89 -2.53 1.92 5.44
N GLY A 90 -3.01 3.07 5.87
CA GLY A 90 -2.55 4.37 5.37
C GLY A 90 -2.68 5.45 6.43
N ALA A 91 -2.44 6.70 6.03
CA ALA A 91 -2.55 7.85 6.94
C ALA A 91 -3.97 8.01 7.53
N CYS A 92 -4.99 7.45 6.87
CA CYS A 92 -6.40 7.61 7.24
C CYS A 92 -7.15 6.28 7.44
N THR A 93 -6.48 5.12 7.31
CA THR A 93 -7.12 3.80 7.38
C THR A 93 -6.20 2.78 8.04
N TYR A 94 -6.78 1.85 8.81
CA TYR A 94 -6.05 0.66 9.26
C TYR A 94 -5.94 -0.35 8.12
N GLY A 95 -4.83 -1.09 8.10
CA GLY A 95 -4.64 -2.20 7.18
C GLY A 95 -5.43 -3.43 7.60
N SER A 96 -5.72 -4.29 6.63
CA SER A 96 -6.41 -5.57 6.89
C SER A 96 -5.64 -6.46 7.88
N ARG A 97 -4.30 -6.42 7.88
CA ARG A 97 -3.46 -7.11 8.87
C ARG A 97 -3.75 -6.67 10.29
N GLN A 98 -3.81 -5.36 10.53
CA GLN A 98 -4.09 -4.82 11.85
C GLN A 98 -5.51 -5.19 12.31
N LEU A 99 -6.50 -5.06 11.41
CA LEU A 99 -7.89 -5.42 11.71
C LEU A 99 -8.04 -6.93 11.98
N ARG A 100 -7.33 -7.78 11.23
CA ARG A 100 -7.23 -9.22 11.49
C ARG A 100 -6.70 -9.49 12.91
N ASP A 101 -5.56 -8.89 13.25
CA ASP A 101 -4.90 -9.12 14.52
C ASP A 101 -5.78 -8.64 15.69
N MET A 102 -6.42 -7.47 15.58
CA MET A 102 -7.39 -6.97 16.56
C MET A 102 -8.59 -7.92 16.74
N MET A 103 -9.12 -8.49 15.65
CA MET A 103 -10.23 -9.44 15.72
C MET A 103 -9.81 -10.75 16.38
N MET A 104 -8.64 -11.28 16.02
CA MET A 104 -8.11 -12.52 16.58
C MET A 104 -7.75 -12.37 18.06
N GLU A 105 -7.14 -11.24 18.46
CA GLU A 105 -6.89 -10.91 19.86
C GLU A 105 -8.18 -10.86 20.66
N ALA A 106 -9.18 -10.14 20.17
CA ALA A 106 -10.49 -10.09 20.83
C ALA A 106 -11.13 -11.48 20.93
N ALA A 107 -10.98 -12.34 19.92
CA ALA A 107 -11.50 -13.70 19.91
C ALA A 107 -10.84 -14.61 20.96
N ASP A 108 -9.59 -14.36 21.33
CA ASP A 108 -8.88 -15.10 22.37
C ASP A 108 -9.21 -14.63 23.80
N MET A 109 -9.79 -13.45 23.94
CA MET A 109 -10.14 -12.92 25.25
C MET A 109 -11.37 -13.64 25.83
N GLU A 110 -11.27 -13.99 27.11
CA GLU A 110 -12.37 -14.55 27.85
C GLU A 110 -13.54 -13.56 27.94
N GLY A 111 -14.76 -14.02 27.71
CA GLY A 111 -15.96 -13.18 27.68
C GLY A 111 -16.34 -12.64 26.29
N CYS A 112 -15.57 -12.86 25.25
CA CYS A 112 -15.93 -12.44 23.89
C CYS A 112 -17.14 -13.25 23.38
N LEU A 113 -18.27 -12.57 23.19
CA LEU A 113 -19.52 -13.17 22.70
C LEU A 113 -19.55 -13.28 21.17
N GLY A 114 -18.83 -12.43 20.47
CA GLY A 114 -18.78 -12.36 19.02
C GLY A 114 -18.27 -11.02 18.50
N HIS A 115 -18.40 -10.83 17.19
CA HIS A 115 -17.81 -9.70 16.49
C HIS A 115 -18.84 -8.96 15.64
N VAL A 116 -18.75 -7.63 15.60
CA VAL A 116 -19.50 -6.77 14.68
C VAL A 116 -18.54 -6.01 13.78
N LEU A 117 -18.74 -6.10 12.48
CA LEU A 117 -18.03 -5.32 11.47
C LEU A 117 -18.93 -4.17 11.03
N ILE A 118 -18.57 -2.92 11.39
CA ILE A 118 -19.24 -1.72 10.86
C ILE A 118 -18.58 -1.41 9.52
N ILE A 119 -19.39 -1.39 8.46
CA ILE A 119 -18.89 -1.34 7.08
C ILE A 119 -19.33 -0.03 6.44
N ASN A 120 -18.35 0.78 6.02
CA ASN A 120 -18.57 1.98 5.23
C ASN A 120 -17.39 2.24 4.30
N GLY A 121 -17.39 1.62 3.14
CA GLY A 121 -16.27 1.81 2.23
C GLY A 121 -16.50 1.34 0.79
N PRO A 122 -15.67 1.88 -0.12
CA PRO A 122 -15.81 1.70 -1.57
C PRO A 122 -15.19 0.41 -2.11
N GLY A 123 -14.56 -0.38 -1.28
CA GLY A 123 -13.71 -1.50 -1.70
C GLY A 123 -12.24 -1.26 -1.38
N GLY A 124 -11.35 -1.83 -2.16
CA GLY A 124 -9.91 -1.70 -1.96
C GLY A 124 -9.09 -2.69 -2.79
N VAL A 125 -7.95 -3.11 -2.27
CA VAL A 125 -7.04 -4.04 -2.94
C VAL A 125 -7.41 -5.49 -2.65
N SER A 126 -7.27 -6.37 -3.65
CA SER A 126 -7.64 -7.79 -3.52
C SER A 126 -6.80 -8.54 -2.48
N ASN A 127 -5.54 -8.14 -2.28
CA ASN A 127 -4.63 -8.77 -1.32
C ASN A 127 -4.99 -8.52 0.16
N ALA A 128 -5.96 -7.63 0.45
CA ALA A 128 -6.50 -7.43 1.79
C ALA A 128 -7.52 -8.52 2.21
N ILE A 129 -8.14 -9.22 1.25
CA ILE A 129 -9.21 -10.19 1.50
C ILE A 129 -8.77 -11.40 2.33
N PRO A 130 -7.58 -12.02 2.10
CA PRO A 130 -7.13 -13.18 2.87
C PRO A 130 -7.01 -12.93 4.37
N ASP A 131 -6.65 -11.71 4.79
CA ASP A 131 -6.52 -11.35 6.21
C ASP A 131 -7.89 -11.43 6.92
N PHE A 132 -8.95 -10.91 6.28
CA PHE A 132 -10.32 -11.01 6.82
C PHE A 132 -10.84 -12.44 6.83
N LEU A 133 -10.51 -13.24 5.81
CA LEU A 133 -10.88 -14.65 5.78
C LEU A 133 -10.26 -15.39 6.97
N GLN A 134 -8.96 -15.18 7.22
CA GLN A 134 -8.25 -15.75 8.37
C GLN A 134 -8.91 -15.35 9.70
N ALA A 135 -9.20 -14.05 9.89
CA ALA A 135 -9.81 -13.55 11.12
C ALA A 135 -11.20 -14.14 11.37
N THR A 136 -12.04 -14.16 10.32
CA THR A 136 -13.41 -14.66 10.43
C THR A 136 -13.46 -16.18 10.66
N ASP A 137 -12.59 -16.95 10.02
CA ASP A 137 -12.50 -18.39 10.24
C ASP A 137 -11.96 -18.70 11.64
N TYR A 138 -11.01 -17.90 12.14
CA TYR A 138 -10.50 -18.02 13.50
C TYR A 138 -11.59 -17.79 14.54
N ALA A 139 -12.33 -16.67 14.45
CA ALA A 139 -13.44 -16.38 15.36
C ALA A 139 -14.53 -17.48 15.32
N ARG A 140 -14.85 -18.00 14.12
CA ARG A 140 -15.78 -19.14 13.98
C ARG A 140 -15.27 -20.41 14.64
N SER A 141 -13.95 -20.67 14.59
CA SER A 141 -13.35 -21.84 15.27
C SER A 141 -13.54 -21.77 16.79
N LYS A 142 -13.64 -20.55 17.35
CA LYS A 142 -13.98 -20.30 18.76
C LYS A 142 -15.48 -20.36 19.05
N GLY A 143 -16.31 -20.57 18.03
CA GLY A 143 -17.77 -20.57 18.16
C GLY A 143 -18.41 -19.18 18.21
N GLN A 144 -17.66 -18.13 17.93
CA GLN A 144 -18.12 -16.74 17.99
C GLN A 144 -18.83 -16.35 16.69
N PRO A 145 -20.04 -15.78 16.74
CA PRO A 145 -20.74 -15.26 15.59
C PRO A 145 -20.12 -13.94 15.11
N ILE A 146 -20.25 -13.66 13.81
CA ILE A 146 -19.74 -12.46 13.17
C ILE A 146 -20.89 -11.81 12.41
N LEU A 147 -21.26 -10.58 12.76
CA LEU A 147 -22.30 -9.83 12.08
C LEU A 147 -21.72 -8.60 11.39
N GLY A 148 -22.21 -8.33 10.18
CA GLY A 148 -21.93 -7.09 9.45
C GLY A 148 -23.02 -6.06 9.69
N ARG A 149 -22.66 -4.77 9.80
CA ARG A 149 -23.60 -3.65 9.78
C ARG A 149 -23.11 -2.59 8.83
N ILE A 150 -23.85 -2.38 7.77
CA ILE A 150 -23.57 -1.35 6.77
C ILE A 150 -24.03 0.00 7.33
N ASP A 151 -23.17 1.01 7.24
CA ASP A 151 -23.42 2.36 7.68
C ASP A 151 -22.96 3.34 6.58
N GLY A 152 -23.66 3.29 5.44
CA GLY A 152 -23.42 4.06 4.23
C GLY A 152 -23.12 3.22 3.01
N PHE A 153 -21.89 2.67 2.88
CA PHE A 153 -21.42 2.10 1.62
C PHE A 153 -20.71 0.75 1.84
N CYS A 154 -21.15 -0.29 1.12
CA CYS A 154 -20.54 -1.62 1.17
C CYS A 154 -20.26 -2.09 -0.26
N ALA A 155 -19.19 -1.57 -0.88
CA ALA A 155 -18.89 -1.85 -2.27
C ALA A 155 -17.65 -2.72 -2.46
N SER A 156 -17.68 -3.57 -3.48
CA SER A 156 -16.54 -4.29 -4.02
C SER A 156 -15.80 -5.12 -2.94
N ALA A 157 -14.55 -4.85 -2.55
CA ALA A 157 -13.86 -5.60 -1.48
C ALA A 157 -14.67 -5.64 -0.17
N HIS A 158 -15.44 -4.59 0.15
CA HIS A 158 -16.28 -4.56 1.35
C HIS A 158 -17.45 -5.55 1.29
N ILE A 159 -18.10 -5.76 0.13
CA ILE A 159 -19.12 -6.80 0.02
C ILE A 159 -18.49 -8.20 0.10
N TRP A 160 -17.25 -8.38 -0.36
CA TRP A 160 -16.54 -9.63 -0.16
C TRP A 160 -16.36 -9.94 1.34
N VAL A 161 -15.90 -8.94 2.12
CA VAL A 161 -15.76 -9.08 3.58
C VAL A 161 -17.14 -9.24 4.25
N SER A 162 -18.17 -8.49 3.85
CA SER A 162 -19.52 -8.62 4.40
C SER A 162 -20.10 -10.02 4.16
N ALA A 163 -19.76 -10.66 3.04
CA ALA A 163 -20.19 -12.03 2.77
C ALA A 163 -19.52 -13.06 3.69
N MET A 164 -18.44 -12.71 4.37
CA MET A 164 -17.84 -13.54 5.42
C MET A 164 -18.65 -13.50 6.72
N CYS A 165 -19.52 -12.51 6.94
CA CYS A 165 -20.37 -12.43 8.10
C CYS A 165 -21.52 -13.45 8.06
N ASP A 166 -21.93 -13.92 9.24
CA ASP A 166 -23.05 -14.86 9.36
C ASP A 166 -24.37 -14.20 8.95
N GLU A 167 -24.58 -12.94 9.35
CA GLU A 167 -25.69 -12.09 8.95
C GLU A 167 -25.18 -10.68 8.67
N VAL A 168 -25.85 -9.95 7.76
CA VAL A 168 -25.50 -8.56 7.40
C VAL A 168 -26.74 -7.69 7.50
N TYR A 169 -26.61 -6.63 8.28
CA TYR A 169 -27.66 -5.63 8.48
C TYR A 169 -27.26 -4.30 7.86
N TYR A 170 -28.22 -3.40 7.65
CA TYR A 170 -27.97 -2.04 7.24
C TYR A 170 -28.61 -1.05 8.23
N ASN A 171 -28.03 0.14 8.31
CA ASN A 171 -28.48 1.19 9.22
C ASN A 171 -29.66 1.99 8.63
N ASN A 172 -29.48 2.48 7.40
CA ASN A 172 -30.46 3.34 6.73
C ASN A 172 -30.95 2.72 5.42
N PRO A 173 -32.18 2.93 5.01
CA PRO A 173 -32.72 2.44 3.74
C PRO A 173 -31.94 2.88 2.50
N THR A 174 -31.19 3.98 2.62
CA THR A 174 -30.33 4.54 1.56
C THR A 174 -28.90 4.03 1.58
N ASP A 175 -28.54 3.16 2.55
CA ASP A 175 -27.26 2.47 2.53
C ASP A 175 -27.16 1.59 1.30
N GLN A 176 -25.97 1.47 0.74
CA GLN A 176 -25.77 0.79 -0.54
C GLN A 176 -24.82 -0.38 -0.43
N ILE A 177 -25.12 -1.44 -1.21
CA ILE A 177 -24.31 -2.66 -1.31
C ILE A 177 -24.19 -3.09 -2.76
N GLY A 178 -23.02 -3.60 -3.18
CA GLY A 178 -22.82 -4.11 -4.53
C GLY A 178 -21.43 -3.93 -5.09
N SER A 179 -21.34 -3.56 -6.37
CA SER A 179 -20.07 -3.43 -7.11
C SER A 179 -19.24 -4.72 -7.08
N VAL A 180 -19.89 -5.88 -7.26
CA VAL A 180 -19.21 -7.18 -7.31
C VAL A 180 -18.45 -7.29 -8.62
N GLY A 181 -17.17 -7.00 -8.59
CA GLY A 181 -16.31 -7.02 -9.77
C GLY A 181 -14.89 -6.56 -9.44
N ILE A 182 -14.02 -6.77 -10.40
CA ILE A 182 -12.61 -6.37 -10.31
C ILE A 182 -12.22 -5.66 -11.60
N TYR A 183 -11.36 -4.66 -11.50
CA TYR A 183 -10.82 -3.99 -12.68
C TYR A 183 -9.33 -3.68 -12.47
N TRP A 184 -8.65 -3.48 -13.57
CA TRP A 184 -7.29 -2.97 -13.61
C TRP A 184 -7.34 -1.48 -14.00
N ALA A 185 -6.56 -0.66 -13.31
CA ALA A 185 -6.34 0.74 -13.68
C ALA A 185 -4.89 1.11 -13.42
N GLY A 186 -4.28 1.81 -14.37
CA GLY A 186 -2.90 2.25 -14.27
C GLY A 186 -2.53 3.24 -15.35
N ILE A 187 -1.41 3.93 -15.16
CA ILE A 187 -0.76 4.74 -16.19
C ILE A 187 0.40 3.90 -16.73
N LEU A 188 0.43 3.74 -18.03
CA LEU A 188 1.49 3.00 -18.71
C LEU A 188 2.36 3.98 -19.50
N ASN A 189 3.66 3.87 -19.30
CA ASN A 189 4.64 4.52 -20.16
C ASN A 189 5.23 3.48 -21.11
N LYS A 190 5.47 3.86 -22.34
CA LYS A 190 6.19 3.05 -23.31
C LYS A 190 7.54 3.67 -23.65
N ASP A 191 8.39 2.89 -24.31
CA ASP A 191 9.68 3.39 -24.76
C ASP A 191 9.50 4.59 -25.72
N GLY A 192 10.23 5.66 -25.46
CA GLY A 192 10.14 6.92 -26.20
C GLY A 192 9.11 7.94 -25.68
N ASP A 193 8.30 7.60 -24.66
CA ASP A 193 7.39 8.57 -24.05
C ASP A 193 8.16 9.66 -23.30
N THR A 194 7.63 10.88 -23.33
CA THR A 194 8.19 12.00 -22.58
C THR A 194 7.54 12.10 -21.20
N ASP A 195 8.35 12.13 -20.18
CA ASP A 195 7.91 12.39 -18.82
C ASP A 195 7.43 13.85 -18.69
N PRO A 196 6.17 14.09 -18.32
CA PRO A 196 5.60 15.44 -18.27
C PRO A 196 6.16 16.31 -17.14
N GLU A 197 6.74 15.71 -16.11
CA GLU A 197 7.26 16.44 -14.95
C GLU A 197 8.73 16.83 -15.14
N THR A 198 9.53 15.94 -15.71
CA THR A 198 10.97 16.14 -15.88
C THR A 198 11.36 16.57 -17.30
N GLY A 199 10.48 16.36 -18.28
CA GLY A 199 10.78 16.55 -19.71
C GLY A 199 11.74 15.51 -20.27
N GLY A 200 12.12 14.52 -19.48
CA GLY A 200 12.99 13.42 -19.91
C GLY A 200 12.26 12.39 -20.78
N THR A 201 13.00 11.60 -21.52
CA THR A 201 12.45 10.52 -22.33
C THR A 201 12.61 9.18 -21.59
N TRP A 202 11.53 8.40 -21.50
CA TRP A 202 11.56 7.05 -20.96
C TRP A 202 12.32 6.12 -21.90
N HIS A 203 13.31 5.39 -21.36
CA HIS A 203 14.01 4.32 -22.06
C HIS A 203 13.80 3.02 -21.29
N ILE A 204 13.00 2.12 -21.89
CA ILE A 204 12.60 0.84 -21.26
C ILE A 204 13.26 -0.29 -22.05
N VAL A 205 14.28 -0.89 -21.46
CA VAL A 205 15.03 -2.00 -22.09
C VAL A 205 14.85 -3.25 -21.23
N TYR A 206 14.44 -4.34 -21.86
CA TYR A 206 14.28 -5.64 -21.22
C TYR A 206 15.41 -6.59 -21.63
N ASP A 207 15.82 -7.45 -20.71
CA ASP A 207 16.63 -8.60 -21.04
C ASP A 207 15.91 -9.50 -22.06
N PRO A 208 16.56 -9.93 -23.16
CA PRO A 208 15.93 -10.74 -24.21
C PRO A 208 15.28 -12.04 -23.71
N GLU A 209 15.84 -12.67 -22.65
CA GLU A 209 15.29 -13.89 -22.08
C GLU A 209 14.12 -13.62 -21.10
N SER A 210 13.88 -12.36 -20.75
CA SER A 210 12.79 -11.94 -19.86
C SER A 210 11.52 -11.51 -20.62
N TYR A 211 11.15 -12.26 -21.64
CA TYR A 211 10.05 -11.94 -22.57
C TYR A 211 8.67 -11.84 -21.92
N ASP A 212 8.45 -12.51 -20.77
CA ASP A 212 7.18 -12.40 -20.02
C ASP A 212 7.17 -11.26 -18.96
N LYS A 213 8.33 -10.63 -18.71
CA LYS A 213 8.41 -9.57 -17.72
C LYS A 213 7.61 -8.35 -18.17
N ASN A 214 6.61 -7.96 -17.36
CA ASN A 214 5.66 -6.87 -17.66
C ASN A 214 4.96 -7.02 -19.01
N ARG A 215 4.81 -8.24 -19.54
CA ARG A 215 4.24 -8.50 -20.86
C ARG A 215 2.85 -7.89 -21.00
N PHE A 216 2.00 -8.07 -20.00
CA PHE A 216 0.64 -7.49 -20.00
C PHE A 216 0.65 -5.96 -20.17
N ALA A 217 1.60 -5.27 -19.51
CA ALA A 217 1.73 -3.82 -19.59
C ALA A 217 2.29 -3.38 -20.96
N ARG A 218 3.26 -4.14 -21.51
CA ARG A 218 3.81 -3.88 -22.85
C ARG A 218 2.77 -4.09 -23.94
N ASP A 219 2.10 -5.24 -23.92
CA ASP A 219 1.07 -5.58 -24.88
C ASP A 219 -0.03 -4.50 -24.91
N LEU A 220 -0.42 -3.98 -23.72
CA LEU A 220 -1.39 -2.91 -23.63
C LEU A 220 -0.83 -1.55 -24.09
N ALA A 221 0.38 -1.18 -23.70
CA ALA A 221 0.97 0.12 -24.02
C ALA A 221 1.36 0.24 -25.49
N GLU A 222 1.93 -0.83 -26.07
CA GLU A 222 2.49 -0.82 -27.42
C GLU A 222 1.44 -1.21 -28.46
N ASP A 223 0.65 -2.26 -28.19
CA ASP A 223 -0.26 -2.88 -29.15
C ASP A 223 -1.74 -2.65 -28.83
N ASN A 224 -2.06 -1.96 -27.72
CA ASN A 224 -3.42 -1.81 -27.18
C ASN A 224 -4.10 -3.18 -26.97
N ASN A 225 -3.31 -4.22 -26.64
CA ASN A 225 -3.78 -5.57 -26.40
C ASN A 225 -3.97 -5.82 -24.91
N ASP A 226 -5.21 -6.00 -24.47
CA ASP A 226 -5.61 -6.18 -23.06
C ASP A 226 -5.98 -7.65 -22.73
N GLU A 227 -5.74 -8.61 -23.61
CA GLU A 227 -6.17 -10.00 -23.45
C GLU A 227 -5.59 -10.66 -22.19
N LEU A 228 -4.31 -10.45 -21.90
CA LEU A 228 -3.67 -11.00 -20.70
C LEU A 228 -4.27 -10.41 -19.42
N ILE A 229 -4.52 -9.10 -19.39
CA ILE A 229 -5.17 -8.42 -18.26
C ILE A 229 -6.59 -8.97 -18.08
N LYS A 230 -7.36 -9.08 -19.17
CA LYS A 230 -8.73 -9.62 -19.13
C LYS A 230 -8.75 -11.07 -18.62
N ALA A 231 -7.81 -11.90 -19.05
CA ALA A 231 -7.72 -13.30 -18.60
C ALA A 231 -7.51 -13.38 -17.08
N GLU A 232 -6.59 -12.59 -16.53
CA GLU A 232 -6.36 -12.53 -15.08
C GLU A 232 -7.57 -11.97 -14.32
N LEU A 233 -8.17 -10.88 -14.80
CA LEU A 233 -9.35 -10.28 -14.18
C LEU A 233 -10.56 -11.22 -14.21
N THR A 234 -10.69 -12.04 -15.25
CA THR A 234 -11.78 -13.02 -15.37
C THR A 234 -11.68 -14.06 -14.27
N ALA A 235 -10.51 -14.65 -14.05
CA ALA A 235 -10.30 -15.66 -13.00
C ALA A 235 -10.58 -15.11 -11.60
N ASP A 236 -10.04 -13.93 -11.29
CA ASP A 236 -10.24 -13.28 -9.99
C ASP A 236 -11.72 -12.85 -9.80
N GLY A 237 -12.36 -12.35 -10.86
CA GLY A 237 -13.77 -11.97 -10.85
C GLY A 237 -14.70 -13.16 -10.65
N GLU A 238 -14.39 -14.31 -11.24
CA GLU A 238 -15.11 -15.57 -11.02
C GLU A 238 -14.97 -16.04 -9.57
N ALA A 239 -13.77 -16.03 -9.03
CA ALA A 239 -13.54 -16.37 -7.62
C ALA A 239 -14.36 -15.49 -6.69
N PHE A 240 -14.41 -14.18 -6.94
CA PHE A 240 -15.22 -13.24 -6.17
C PHE A 240 -16.72 -13.57 -6.26
N ARG A 241 -17.27 -13.68 -7.47
CA ARG A 241 -18.70 -14.02 -7.67
C ARG A 241 -19.08 -15.34 -7.03
N ASN A 242 -18.25 -16.36 -7.19
CA ASN A 242 -18.48 -17.69 -6.61
C ASN A 242 -18.47 -17.64 -5.08
N PHE A 243 -17.58 -16.86 -4.48
CA PHE A 243 -17.55 -16.66 -3.04
C PHE A 243 -18.85 -16.01 -2.54
N ILE A 244 -19.29 -14.91 -3.16
CA ILE A 244 -20.57 -14.28 -2.79
C ILE A 244 -21.73 -15.26 -2.92
N LYS A 245 -21.84 -15.98 -4.04
CA LYS A 245 -22.88 -16.97 -4.30
C LYS A 245 -22.89 -18.08 -3.23
N SER A 246 -21.72 -18.54 -2.80
CA SER A 246 -21.60 -19.58 -1.76
C SER A 246 -22.11 -19.13 -0.39
N ARG A 247 -22.00 -17.85 -0.09
CA ARG A 247 -22.40 -17.25 1.20
C ARG A 247 -23.79 -16.59 1.15
N ARG A 248 -24.25 -16.24 -0.04
CA ARG A 248 -25.55 -15.60 -0.32
C ARG A 248 -26.25 -16.35 -1.46
N PRO A 249 -26.82 -17.54 -1.18
CA PRO A 249 -27.34 -18.42 -2.21
C PRO A 249 -28.52 -17.83 -2.99
N ASN A 250 -29.20 -16.83 -2.45
CA ASN A 250 -30.30 -16.12 -3.11
C ASN A 250 -29.79 -15.08 -4.12
N ALA A 251 -28.47 -14.77 -4.15
CA ALA A 251 -27.91 -13.82 -5.11
C ALA A 251 -27.99 -14.37 -6.51
N GLN A 252 -28.64 -13.61 -7.42
CA GLN A 252 -28.75 -13.90 -8.85
C GLN A 252 -27.66 -13.17 -9.62
N ASP A 253 -27.50 -13.49 -10.89
CA ASP A 253 -26.45 -12.88 -11.73
C ASP A 253 -26.53 -11.35 -11.77
N GLU A 254 -27.73 -10.76 -11.78
CA GLU A 254 -27.90 -9.30 -11.74
C GLU A 254 -27.26 -8.61 -10.53
N HIS A 255 -27.06 -9.34 -9.42
CA HIS A 255 -26.43 -8.86 -8.20
C HIS A 255 -24.88 -8.96 -8.23
N LEU A 256 -24.31 -9.66 -9.23
CA LEU A 256 -22.92 -10.12 -9.25
C LEU A 256 -22.07 -9.49 -10.37
N HIS A 257 -22.59 -8.51 -11.10
CA HIS A 257 -21.92 -7.92 -12.25
C HIS A 257 -21.72 -6.40 -12.15
N GLY A 258 -21.28 -5.94 -10.97
CA GLY A 258 -20.79 -4.57 -10.75
C GLY A 258 -21.85 -3.54 -10.40
N LYS A 259 -23.13 -3.89 -10.37
CA LYS A 259 -24.21 -2.96 -10.01
C LYS A 259 -24.24 -2.68 -8.50
N MET A 260 -24.58 -1.45 -8.13
CA MET A 260 -24.91 -1.03 -6.76
C MET A 260 -26.41 -1.09 -6.54
N PHE A 261 -26.83 -1.42 -5.32
CA PHE A 261 -28.23 -1.52 -4.89
C PHE A 261 -28.42 -0.78 -3.59
N ASP A 262 -29.59 -0.17 -3.40
CA ASP A 262 -30.00 0.23 -2.05
C ASP A 262 -30.22 -1.04 -1.22
N CYS A 263 -29.76 -1.07 0.02
CA CYS A 263 -29.80 -2.28 0.86
C CYS A 263 -31.23 -2.80 1.07
N LYS A 264 -32.23 -1.90 1.16
CA LYS A 264 -33.64 -2.27 1.26
C LYS A 264 -34.18 -3.09 0.07
N ASP A 265 -33.60 -2.91 -1.13
CA ASP A 265 -34.05 -3.58 -2.37
C ASP A 265 -33.45 -5.00 -2.50
N VAL A 266 -32.50 -5.36 -1.65
CA VAL A 266 -31.80 -6.64 -1.68
C VAL A 266 -31.85 -7.37 -0.32
N GLU A 267 -32.88 -7.10 0.48
CA GLU A 267 -33.17 -7.84 1.71
C GLU A 267 -33.45 -9.31 1.43
N GLY A 268 -32.89 -10.19 2.27
CA GLY A 268 -32.94 -11.64 2.08
C GLY A 268 -32.12 -12.17 0.91
N ILE A 269 -31.40 -11.29 0.19
CA ILE A 269 -30.53 -11.62 -0.94
C ILE A 269 -29.07 -11.35 -0.59
N LEU A 270 -28.69 -10.09 -0.42
CA LEU A 270 -27.33 -9.67 -0.07
C LEU A 270 -27.21 -9.23 1.39
N VAL A 271 -28.29 -8.72 1.97
CA VAL A 271 -28.39 -8.29 3.37
C VAL A 271 -29.54 -9.02 4.07
N THR A 272 -29.47 -9.12 5.39
CA THR A 272 -30.49 -9.78 6.23
C THR A 272 -31.70 -8.86 6.42
N GLY A 273 -31.48 -7.59 6.68
CA GLY A 273 -32.52 -6.59 6.92
C GLY A 273 -31.97 -5.33 7.59
N GLN A 274 -32.85 -4.41 7.98
CA GLN A 274 -32.48 -3.23 8.74
C GLN A 274 -32.37 -3.54 10.23
N ALA A 275 -31.33 -3.02 10.90
CA ALA A 275 -31.18 -3.13 12.35
C ALA A 275 -30.39 -1.96 12.96
N THR A 276 -30.81 -1.52 14.13
CA THR A 276 -30.03 -0.63 15.00
C THR A 276 -28.81 -1.39 15.57
N MET A 277 -27.82 -0.67 16.07
CA MET A 277 -26.63 -1.30 16.68
C MET A 277 -26.99 -2.20 17.87
N GLN A 278 -27.95 -1.77 18.70
CA GLN A 278 -28.40 -2.57 19.85
C GLN A 278 -29.08 -3.87 19.41
N GLU A 279 -29.88 -3.86 18.35
CA GLU A 279 -30.48 -5.07 17.79
C GLU A 279 -29.41 -6.04 17.23
N VAL A 280 -28.36 -5.51 16.59
CA VAL A 280 -27.22 -6.31 16.15
C VAL A 280 -26.49 -6.94 17.35
N PHE A 281 -26.27 -6.20 18.43
CA PHE A 281 -25.69 -6.74 19.67
C PHE A 281 -26.55 -7.84 20.29
N ASN A 282 -27.85 -7.59 20.42
CA ASN A 282 -28.78 -8.59 20.93
C ASN A 282 -28.74 -9.88 20.07
N ARG A 283 -28.59 -9.73 18.76
CA ARG A 283 -28.47 -10.85 17.84
C ARG A 283 -27.16 -11.65 18.04
N ILE A 284 -26.04 -11.00 18.34
CA ILE A 284 -24.80 -11.67 18.74
C ILE A 284 -25.03 -12.54 19.98
N VAL A 285 -25.67 -11.98 21.01
CA VAL A 285 -25.99 -12.72 22.25
C VAL A 285 -26.84 -13.96 21.97
N GLU A 286 -27.90 -13.82 21.16
CA GLU A 286 -28.76 -14.95 20.77
C GLU A 286 -28.00 -16.06 20.04
N LEU A 287 -27.14 -15.69 19.08
CA LEU A 287 -26.37 -16.64 18.28
C LEU A 287 -25.30 -17.34 19.12
N SER A 288 -24.62 -16.60 20.00
CA SER A 288 -23.66 -17.15 20.96
C SER A 288 -24.32 -18.15 21.91
N ALA A 289 -25.49 -17.83 22.48
CA ALA A 289 -26.24 -18.71 23.36
C ALA A 289 -26.71 -19.99 22.66
N LYS A 290 -27.19 -19.91 21.41
CA LYS A 290 -27.61 -21.08 20.61
C LYS A 290 -26.45 -22.05 20.34
N LYS A 291 -25.24 -21.55 20.08
CA LYS A 291 -24.05 -22.38 19.87
C LYS A 291 -23.64 -23.09 21.18
N THR A 292 -23.70 -22.37 22.32
CA THR A 292 -23.42 -22.94 23.65
C THR A 292 -24.41 -24.01 24.06
N ALA A 293 -25.69 -23.82 23.74
CA ALA A 293 -26.76 -24.83 24.01
C ALA A 293 -26.57 -26.10 23.15
N LYS A 294 -26.13 -25.97 21.90
CA LYS A 294 -25.87 -27.11 21.01
C LYS A 294 -24.67 -27.95 21.48
N THR A 295 -23.69 -27.32 22.13
CA THR A 295 -22.53 -28.00 22.74
C THR A 295 -22.90 -28.67 24.09
N ARG A 296 -23.86 -28.11 24.81
CA ARG A 296 -24.32 -28.66 26.12
C ARG A 296 -25.33 -29.82 26.00
N ASN A 297 -26.06 -29.95 24.90
CA ASN A 297 -27.04 -31.05 24.71
C ASN A 297 -26.39 -32.40 24.35
N GLY A 298 -25.06 -32.53 24.44
CA GLY A 298 -24.35 -33.82 24.37
C GLY A 298 -24.29 -34.61 25.67
N ASN A 299 -24.66 -34.03 26.83
CA ASN A 299 -24.61 -34.74 28.13
C ASN A 299 -25.72 -34.23 29.06
N SER A 300 -26.87 -34.86 29.02
CA SER A 300 -27.78 -34.93 30.19
C SER A 300 -28.80 -36.05 30.01
N SER A 301 -28.53 -37.12 30.66
CA SER A 301 -29.50 -38.15 30.96
C SER A 301 -30.43 -37.68 32.07
N THR A 302 -31.75 -37.65 31.81
CA THR A 302 -32.75 -37.64 32.89
C THR A 302 -33.81 -38.71 32.60
N GLN A 303 -33.89 -39.64 33.51
CA GLN A 303 -34.94 -40.67 33.60
C GLN A 303 -36.33 -40.04 33.73
N LEU A 304 -37.33 -40.62 33.06
CA LEU A 304 -38.65 -40.92 33.65
C LEU A 304 -39.58 -41.71 32.69
N ASN A 305 -39.85 -42.91 33.09
CA ASN A 305 -41.09 -43.69 33.07
C ASN A 305 -41.94 -43.97 31.81
N ASN A 306 -41.88 -45.30 31.44
CA ASN A 306 -42.97 -46.23 31.20
C ASN A 306 -44.03 -45.92 30.12
N SER A 307 -43.87 -46.55 29.15
CA SER A 307 -44.34 -47.44 28.08
C SER A 307 -43.50 -47.19 26.84
N ILE A 308 -42.36 -47.82 26.76
CA ILE A 308 -41.36 -47.48 25.78
C ILE A 308 -41.74 -48.14 24.46
N ASN A 309 -42.21 -47.38 23.50
CA ASN A 309 -42.21 -47.76 22.10
C ASN A 309 -40.75 -48.13 21.71
N MET A 310 -40.51 -49.40 21.37
CA MET A 310 -39.19 -49.95 21.07
C MET A 310 -38.53 -49.20 19.90
N LYS A 311 -39.32 -48.63 18.98
CA LYS A 311 -38.85 -47.78 17.90
C LYS A 311 -38.24 -46.48 18.41
N GLU A 312 -38.80 -45.88 19.47
CA GLU A 312 -38.22 -44.68 20.11
C GLU A 312 -36.95 -45.03 20.91
N LYS A 313 -36.89 -46.24 21.49
CA LYS A 313 -35.72 -46.70 22.26
C LYS A 313 -34.57 -47.14 21.38
N PHE A 314 -34.84 -47.71 20.22
CA PHE A 314 -33.85 -48.23 19.28
C PHE A 314 -34.06 -47.73 17.84
N PRO A 315 -34.18 -46.41 17.61
CA PRO A 315 -34.54 -45.86 16.30
C PRO A 315 -33.56 -46.27 15.21
N ALA A 316 -32.27 -46.38 15.53
CA ALA A 316 -31.23 -46.80 14.59
C ALA A 316 -31.43 -48.26 14.11
N VAL A 317 -31.86 -49.17 14.98
CA VAL A 317 -32.13 -50.59 14.62
C VAL A 317 -33.35 -50.68 13.71
N PHE A 318 -34.42 -49.94 14.00
CA PHE A 318 -35.61 -49.91 13.17
C PHE A 318 -35.34 -49.27 11.80
N ALA A 319 -34.58 -48.18 11.75
CA ALA A 319 -34.14 -47.54 10.50
C ALA A 319 -33.27 -48.50 9.68
N LEU A 320 -32.36 -49.22 10.32
CA LEU A 320 -31.45 -50.15 9.68
C LEU A 320 -32.15 -51.34 9.07
N LEU A 321 -33.19 -51.86 9.75
CA LEU A 321 -34.00 -53.00 9.32
C LEU A 321 -35.12 -52.60 8.35
N GLY A 322 -35.43 -51.30 8.20
CA GLY A 322 -36.51 -50.82 7.34
C GLY A 322 -37.90 -51.24 7.80
N VAL A 323 -38.11 -51.54 9.08
CA VAL A 323 -39.38 -52.01 9.64
C VAL A 323 -40.03 -50.96 10.55
N GLU A 324 -41.35 -50.86 10.49
CA GLU A 324 -42.13 -49.96 11.34
C GLU A 324 -42.40 -50.51 12.71
N GLU A 325 -42.59 -51.85 12.80
CA GLU A 325 -42.96 -52.61 14.05
C GLU A 325 -42.19 -53.91 14.10
N MET A 326 -41.91 -54.41 15.32
CA MET A 326 -41.40 -55.74 15.60
C MET A 326 -42.36 -56.50 16.50
N GLN A 327 -42.50 -57.79 16.25
CA GLN A 327 -43.31 -58.67 17.15
C GLN A 327 -42.62 -58.79 18.51
N MET A 328 -43.35 -58.47 19.56
CA MET A 328 -42.88 -58.52 20.92
C MET A 328 -43.40 -59.82 21.58
N GLN A 329 -42.52 -60.52 22.29
CA GLN A 329 -42.84 -61.59 23.18
C GLN A 329 -42.36 -61.29 24.61
N GLU A 330 -42.86 -62.00 25.60
CA GLU A 330 -42.42 -61.78 26.96
C GLU A 330 -40.91 -61.99 27.10
N GLY A 331 -40.19 -60.87 27.34
CA GLY A 331 -38.73 -60.86 27.49
C GLY A 331 -37.94 -60.30 26.30
N GLY A 332 -38.55 -59.86 25.15
CA GLY A 332 -37.83 -59.29 24.04
C GLY A 332 -38.58 -59.17 22.72
N ALA A 333 -37.91 -58.70 21.67
CA ALA A 333 -38.40 -58.64 20.30
C ALA A 333 -37.96 -59.88 19.51
N PHE A 334 -38.91 -60.50 18.76
CA PHE A 334 -38.62 -61.65 17.91
C PHE A 334 -38.06 -61.17 16.56
N MET A 335 -36.90 -61.74 16.16
CA MET A 335 -36.31 -61.53 14.84
C MET A 335 -36.29 -62.86 14.09
N ASN A 336 -36.88 -62.88 12.89
CA ASN A 336 -36.76 -64.02 12.01
C ASN A 336 -35.41 -64.06 11.28
N GLU A 337 -35.08 -65.16 10.60
CA GLU A 337 -33.82 -65.37 9.90
C GLU A 337 -33.56 -64.27 8.84
N GLY A 338 -34.60 -63.78 8.14
CA GLY A 338 -34.48 -62.68 7.17
C GLY A 338 -34.11 -61.36 7.80
N LEU A 339 -34.69 -61.00 8.96
CA LEU A 339 -34.32 -59.79 9.70
C LEU A 339 -32.89 -59.87 10.27
N LEU A 340 -32.47 -61.04 10.73
CA LEU A 340 -31.11 -61.30 11.19
C LEU A 340 -30.09 -61.15 10.04
N ALA A 341 -30.41 -61.69 8.86
CA ALA A 341 -29.56 -61.55 7.67
C ALA A 341 -29.43 -60.07 7.23
N THR A 342 -30.54 -59.31 7.25
CA THR A 342 -30.54 -57.87 6.94
C THR A 342 -29.70 -57.08 7.95
N LEU A 343 -29.81 -57.38 9.24
CA LEU A 343 -29.02 -56.74 10.29
C LEU A 343 -27.53 -57.04 10.12
N ASN A 344 -27.19 -58.34 9.83
CA ASN A 344 -25.80 -58.73 9.60
C ASN A 344 -25.19 -58.00 8.39
N ALA A 345 -25.89 -57.95 7.26
CA ALA A 345 -25.42 -57.23 6.07
C ALA A 345 -25.23 -55.71 6.33
N ALA A 346 -26.12 -55.12 7.11
CA ALA A 346 -26.00 -53.70 7.47
C ALA A 346 -24.84 -53.45 8.46
N ILE A 347 -24.56 -54.36 9.39
CA ILE A 347 -23.39 -54.30 10.26
C ILE A 347 -22.09 -54.43 9.43
N GLU A 348 -22.05 -55.38 8.49
CA GLU A 348 -20.89 -55.53 7.59
C GLU A 348 -20.63 -54.26 6.74
N ALA A 349 -21.69 -53.64 6.19
CA ALA A 349 -21.58 -52.38 5.46
C ALA A 349 -21.04 -51.25 6.36
N LYS A 350 -21.52 -51.13 7.59
CA LYS A 350 -21.03 -50.15 8.56
C LYS A 350 -19.57 -50.38 8.98
N ASN A 351 -19.17 -51.65 9.13
CA ASN A 351 -17.78 -51.98 9.42
C ASN A 351 -16.88 -51.62 8.26
N GLN A 352 -17.33 -51.77 7.00
CA GLN A 352 -16.58 -51.34 5.82
C GLN A 352 -16.47 -49.82 5.75
N GLU A 353 -17.56 -49.07 6.01
CA GLU A 353 -17.53 -47.61 6.11
C GLU A 353 -16.56 -47.13 7.19
N LEU A 354 -16.56 -47.78 8.36
CA LEU A 354 -15.65 -47.50 9.46
C LEU A 354 -14.20 -47.73 9.07
N ALA A 355 -13.88 -48.83 8.38
CA ALA A 355 -12.53 -49.11 7.90
C ALA A 355 -12.05 -48.07 6.88
N ASN A 356 -12.94 -47.65 5.95
CA ASN A 356 -12.64 -46.60 4.99
C ASN A 356 -12.41 -45.25 5.69
N ALA A 357 -13.22 -44.89 6.68
CA ALA A 357 -13.04 -43.69 7.47
C ALA A 357 -11.73 -43.69 8.26
N GLN A 358 -11.36 -44.85 8.85
CA GLN A 358 -10.07 -44.97 9.53
C GLN A 358 -8.88 -44.83 8.60
N ALA A 359 -8.94 -45.39 7.38
CA ALA A 359 -7.90 -45.20 6.37
C ALA A 359 -7.75 -43.73 5.94
N LEU A 360 -8.89 -43.04 5.78
CA LEU A 360 -8.89 -41.60 5.48
C LEU A 360 -8.27 -40.79 6.62
N VAL A 361 -8.60 -41.07 7.87
CA VAL A 361 -8.00 -40.39 9.04
C VAL A 361 -6.50 -40.61 9.08
N GLN A 362 -5.98 -41.78 8.75
CA GLN A 362 -4.55 -42.04 8.69
C GLN A 362 -3.88 -41.21 7.58
N SER A 363 -4.49 -41.14 6.39
CA SER A 363 -3.98 -40.32 5.27
C SER A 363 -3.95 -38.85 5.63
N LEU A 364 -5.03 -38.34 6.22
CA LEU A 364 -5.09 -36.93 6.64
C LEU A 364 -4.08 -36.61 7.76
N THR A 365 -3.83 -37.57 8.65
CA THR A 365 -2.82 -37.39 9.70
C THR A 365 -1.42 -37.26 9.08
N GLN A 366 -1.08 -38.10 8.10
CA GLN A 366 0.20 -38.03 7.40
C GLN A 366 0.35 -36.73 6.59
N GLU A 367 -0.72 -36.30 5.93
CA GLU A 367 -0.72 -35.01 5.21
C GLU A 367 -0.52 -33.83 6.16
N LYS A 368 -1.18 -33.86 7.32
CA LYS A 368 -0.98 -32.84 8.38
C LYS A 368 0.47 -32.80 8.86
N GLU A 369 1.12 -33.95 9.08
CA GLU A 369 2.53 -34.00 9.48
C GLU A 369 3.44 -33.40 8.42
N ASN A 370 3.22 -33.74 7.13
CA ASN A 370 3.97 -33.17 6.01
C ASN A 370 3.79 -31.65 5.89
N LEU A 371 2.56 -31.17 6.04
CA LEU A 371 2.28 -29.71 6.03
C LEU A 371 2.91 -29.01 7.23
N THR A 372 2.91 -29.63 8.40
CA THR A 372 3.59 -29.07 9.58
C THR A 372 5.09 -28.92 9.34
N GLN A 373 5.73 -29.93 8.70
CA GLN A 373 7.14 -29.81 8.34
C GLN A 373 7.40 -28.69 7.34
N GLN A 374 6.57 -28.55 6.31
CA GLN A 374 6.69 -27.45 5.34
C GLN A 374 6.54 -26.07 6.01
N VAL A 375 5.61 -25.94 6.96
CA VAL A 375 5.44 -24.69 7.73
C VAL A 375 6.70 -24.36 8.53
N ASN A 376 7.32 -25.36 9.20
CA ASN A 376 8.56 -25.15 9.94
C ASN A 376 9.72 -24.73 9.03
N ASP A 377 9.85 -25.37 7.87
CA ASP A 377 10.89 -25.03 6.88
C ASP A 377 10.70 -23.62 6.32
N LEU A 378 9.47 -23.24 6.00
CA LEU A 378 9.14 -21.88 5.55
C LEU A 378 9.38 -20.84 6.65
N THR A 379 9.05 -21.16 7.91
CA THR A 379 9.33 -20.28 9.05
C THR A 379 10.84 -19.99 9.17
N SER A 380 11.66 -21.01 9.05
CA SER A 380 13.13 -20.86 9.09
C SER A 380 13.67 -20.05 7.91
N GLN A 381 13.08 -20.20 6.73
CA GLN A 381 13.43 -19.38 5.56
C GLN A 381 13.05 -17.91 5.76
N VAL A 382 11.87 -17.64 6.32
CA VAL A 382 11.42 -16.27 6.65
C VAL A 382 12.34 -15.62 7.67
N GLU A 383 12.76 -16.34 8.72
CA GLU A 383 13.74 -15.83 9.71
C GLU A 383 15.07 -15.47 9.05
N THR A 384 15.57 -16.34 8.16
CA THR A 384 16.82 -16.09 7.44
C THR A 384 16.71 -14.86 6.53
N LEU A 385 15.60 -14.74 5.79
CA LEU A 385 15.32 -13.57 4.94
C LEU A 385 15.22 -12.28 5.75
N ASN A 386 14.55 -12.31 6.89
CA ASN A 386 14.43 -11.14 7.76
C ASN A 386 15.79 -10.68 8.29
N ASN A 387 16.65 -11.61 8.73
CA ASN A 387 17.99 -11.28 9.19
C ASN A 387 18.85 -10.69 8.06
N THR A 388 18.79 -11.27 6.86
CA THR A 388 19.49 -10.75 5.68
C THR A 388 19.00 -9.36 5.32
N HIS A 389 17.68 -9.15 5.37
CA HIS A 389 17.08 -7.85 5.07
C HIS A 389 17.47 -6.78 6.09
N THR A 390 17.48 -7.14 7.38
CA THR A 390 17.92 -6.22 8.46
C THR A 390 19.36 -5.77 8.24
N SER A 391 20.26 -6.72 7.95
CA SER A 391 21.66 -6.38 7.66
C SER A 391 21.82 -5.48 6.42
N ALA A 392 21.04 -5.74 5.38
CA ALA A 392 21.06 -4.90 4.17
C ALA A 392 20.51 -3.48 4.42
N LEU A 393 19.54 -3.33 5.31
CA LEU A 393 19.04 -2.02 5.74
C LEU A 393 20.11 -1.26 6.52
N GLU A 394 20.80 -1.89 7.47
CA GLU A 394 21.89 -1.28 8.23
C GLU A 394 23.04 -0.81 7.32
N GLU A 395 23.41 -1.61 6.30
CA GLU A 395 24.40 -1.19 5.30
C GLU A 395 23.93 0.04 4.51
N LYS A 396 22.66 0.08 4.13
CA LYS A 396 22.08 1.22 3.41
C LYS A 396 22.01 2.48 4.26
N ASP A 397 21.65 2.36 5.52
CA ASP A 397 21.60 3.50 6.45
C ASP A 397 23.00 4.11 6.65
N ASN A 398 24.04 3.25 6.77
CA ASN A 398 25.42 3.72 6.83
C ASN A 398 25.86 4.43 5.55
N MET A 399 25.43 3.93 4.38
CA MET A 399 25.72 4.57 3.08
C MET A 399 24.99 5.93 2.97
N ILE A 400 23.75 6.02 3.41
CA ILE A 400 22.99 7.28 3.45
C ILE A 400 23.70 8.30 4.33
N ALA A 401 24.12 7.92 5.53
CA ALA A 401 24.85 8.82 6.44
C ALA A 401 26.16 9.35 5.80
N THR A 402 26.88 8.47 5.08
CA THR A 402 28.10 8.88 4.37
C THR A 402 27.80 9.90 3.27
N LEU A 403 26.76 9.64 2.46
CA LEU A 403 26.35 10.53 1.37
C LEU A 403 25.82 11.87 1.89
N GLU A 404 25.13 11.90 3.03
CA GLU A 404 24.69 13.13 3.68
C GLU A 404 25.89 13.98 4.15
N GLN A 405 26.94 13.34 4.68
CA GLN A 405 28.18 14.05 5.03
C GLN A 405 28.88 14.61 3.78
N GLU A 406 29.06 13.82 2.75
CA GLU A 406 29.66 14.28 1.48
C GLU A 406 28.87 15.44 0.86
N LYS A 407 27.54 15.39 0.92
CA LYS A 407 26.66 16.48 0.47
C LYS A 407 26.90 17.76 1.28
N ALA A 408 27.04 17.67 2.59
CA ALA A 408 27.32 18.82 3.45
C ALA A 408 28.69 19.44 3.13
N ASP A 409 29.70 18.60 2.90
CA ASP A 409 31.05 19.05 2.52
C ASP A 409 31.07 19.75 1.16
N LEU A 410 30.31 19.20 0.19
CA LEU A 410 30.16 19.82 -1.13
C LEU A 410 29.41 21.14 -1.04
N GLN A 411 28.37 21.25 -0.22
CA GLN A 411 27.65 22.52 -0.01
C GLN A 411 28.57 23.58 0.56
N THR A 412 29.40 23.22 1.54
CA THR A 412 30.42 24.14 2.10
C THR A 412 31.36 24.65 1.02
N LYS A 413 31.86 23.81 0.11
CA LYS A 413 32.71 24.20 -1.01
C LYS A 413 31.98 25.10 -2.01
N VAL A 414 30.69 24.86 -2.25
CA VAL A 414 29.88 25.75 -3.11
C VAL A 414 29.76 27.13 -2.50
N ASP A 415 29.52 27.22 -1.20
CA ASP A 415 29.40 28.50 -0.49
C ASP A 415 30.73 29.28 -0.48
N GLU A 416 31.87 28.59 -0.26
CA GLU A 416 33.22 29.15 -0.35
C GLU A 416 33.50 29.67 -1.76
N ASN A 417 33.19 28.90 -2.80
CA ASN A 417 33.40 29.33 -4.19
C ASN A 417 32.48 30.49 -4.57
N THR A 418 31.25 30.52 -4.06
CA THR A 418 30.33 31.65 -4.27
C THR A 418 30.90 32.92 -3.68
N THR A 419 31.41 32.85 -2.45
CA THR A 419 32.10 34.00 -1.79
C THR A 419 33.34 34.45 -2.56
N ALA A 420 34.15 33.50 -3.05
CA ALA A 420 35.32 33.82 -3.86
C ALA A 420 34.93 34.50 -5.19
N MET A 421 33.88 34.05 -5.85
CA MET A 421 33.34 34.66 -7.06
C MET A 421 32.85 36.09 -6.81
N GLU A 422 32.14 36.34 -5.72
CA GLU A 422 31.68 37.68 -5.34
C GLU A 422 32.88 38.63 -5.12
N ASN A 423 33.93 38.17 -4.43
CA ASN A 423 35.15 38.94 -4.23
C ASN A 423 35.86 39.29 -5.55
N LEU A 424 36.03 38.30 -6.44
CA LEU A 424 36.60 38.50 -7.76
C LEU A 424 35.78 39.47 -8.61
N GLN A 425 34.46 39.40 -8.52
CA GLN A 425 33.56 40.32 -9.23
C GLN A 425 33.72 41.75 -8.71
N ASN A 426 33.88 41.93 -7.40
CA ASN A 426 34.15 43.27 -6.81
C ASN A 426 35.52 43.81 -7.22
N GLU A 427 36.57 42.98 -7.24
CA GLU A 427 37.90 43.37 -7.76
C GLU A 427 37.85 43.77 -9.23
N LEU A 428 37.11 42.97 -10.04
CA LEU A 428 36.93 43.28 -11.47
C LEU A 428 36.23 44.63 -11.67
N ASN A 429 35.20 44.91 -10.88
CA ASN A 429 34.47 46.18 -10.94
C ASN A 429 35.40 47.35 -10.55
N GLY A 430 36.20 47.23 -9.49
CA GLY A 430 37.20 48.22 -9.07
C GLY A 430 38.28 48.46 -10.13
N ALA A 431 38.75 47.39 -10.80
CA ALA A 431 39.70 47.50 -11.91
C ALA A 431 39.08 48.21 -13.12
N LYS A 432 37.82 47.96 -13.46
CA LYS A 432 37.11 48.67 -14.54
C LYS A 432 36.94 50.15 -14.23
N GLU A 433 36.61 50.52 -13.01
CA GLU A 433 36.49 51.89 -12.57
C GLU A 433 37.86 52.60 -12.67
N SER A 434 38.94 51.94 -12.23
CA SER A 434 40.33 52.46 -12.34
C SER A 434 40.75 52.66 -13.80
N LEU A 435 40.39 51.69 -14.67
CA LEU A 435 40.63 51.79 -16.11
C LEU A 435 39.90 53.00 -16.74
N THR A 436 38.61 53.16 -16.36
CA THR A 436 37.82 54.32 -16.85
C THR A 436 38.42 55.63 -16.40
N THR A 437 38.86 55.71 -15.15
CA THR A 437 39.55 56.91 -14.63
C THR A 437 40.87 57.22 -15.40
N ALA A 438 41.66 56.16 -15.65
CA ALA A 438 42.88 56.28 -16.41
C ALA A 438 42.62 56.73 -17.87
N GLN A 439 41.60 56.22 -18.51
CA GLN A 439 41.17 56.60 -19.86
C GLN A 439 40.74 58.07 -19.90
N ASN A 440 39.97 58.55 -18.94
CA ASN A 440 39.56 59.94 -18.83
C ASN A 440 40.76 60.84 -18.62
N THR A 441 41.69 60.45 -17.73
CA THR A 441 42.96 61.22 -17.53
C THR A 441 43.81 61.27 -18.80
N LEU A 442 43.85 60.17 -19.57
CA LEU A 442 44.55 60.15 -20.86
C LEU A 442 43.90 61.12 -21.86
N ALA A 443 42.57 61.11 -21.98
CA ALA A 443 41.85 62.03 -22.86
C ALA A 443 42.07 63.50 -22.48
N GLU A 444 42.06 63.79 -21.15
CA GLU A 444 42.38 65.15 -20.68
C GLU A 444 43.82 65.57 -21.06
N ARG A 445 44.78 64.65 -20.95
CA ARG A 445 46.18 64.93 -21.36
C ARG A 445 46.31 65.06 -22.87
N ASP A 446 45.63 64.29 -23.67
CA ASP A 446 45.59 64.42 -25.11
C ASP A 446 45.03 65.79 -25.52
N GLN A 447 43.98 66.26 -24.83
CA GLN A 447 43.46 67.63 -25.04
C GLN A 447 44.49 68.67 -24.67
N GLN A 448 45.21 68.57 -23.53
CA GLN A 448 46.29 69.48 -23.14
C GLN A 448 47.41 69.47 -24.16
N ILE A 449 47.78 68.32 -24.72
CA ILE A 449 48.77 68.21 -25.77
C ILE A 449 48.32 68.98 -27.03
N ASN A 450 47.05 68.80 -27.41
CA ASN A 450 46.49 69.53 -28.57
C ASN A 450 46.45 71.03 -28.34
N ASP A 451 46.08 71.51 -27.15
CA ASP A 451 46.07 72.90 -26.76
C ASP A 451 47.53 73.52 -26.76
N LEU A 452 48.48 72.74 -26.23
CA LEU A 452 49.89 73.12 -26.26
C LEU A 452 50.43 73.15 -27.68
N ASN A 453 50.09 72.20 -28.53
CA ASN A 453 50.48 72.18 -29.94
C ASN A 453 49.89 73.40 -30.69
N ALA A 454 48.61 73.73 -30.44
CA ALA A 454 48.02 74.98 -31.01
C ALA A 454 48.74 76.20 -30.54
N THR A 455 49.09 76.28 -29.24
CA THR A 455 49.89 77.41 -28.70
C THR A 455 51.28 77.49 -29.34
N ILE A 456 51.95 76.35 -29.59
CA ILE A 456 53.24 76.29 -30.29
C ILE A 456 53.09 76.73 -31.74
N GLU A 457 52.04 76.38 -32.45
CA GLU A 457 51.76 76.82 -33.80
C GLU A 457 51.49 78.34 -33.86
N ASP A 458 50.69 78.85 -32.89
CA ASP A 458 50.49 80.33 -32.77
C ASP A 458 51.78 81.04 -32.48
N MET A 459 52.63 80.53 -31.58
CA MET A 459 53.96 81.12 -31.32
C MET A 459 54.93 81.04 -32.53
N LYS A 460 54.80 79.95 -33.34
CA LYS A 460 55.58 79.88 -34.61
C LYS A 460 55.09 80.89 -35.64
N GLN A 461 53.78 81.14 -35.73
CA GLN A 461 53.23 82.19 -36.59
C GLN A 461 53.74 83.57 -36.14
N ASP A 462 53.70 83.86 -34.84
CA ASP A 462 54.23 85.11 -34.29
C ASP A 462 55.75 85.24 -34.46
N ALA A 463 56.50 84.12 -34.39
CA ALA A 463 57.93 84.07 -34.59
C ALA A 463 58.33 84.08 -36.09
N GLY A 464 57.38 83.79 -37.03
CA GLY A 464 57.61 83.70 -38.47
C GLY A 464 57.77 85.08 -39.18
N GLU A 465 57.43 86.18 -38.50
CA GLU A 465 57.61 87.52 -39.07
C GLU A 465 58.98 88.19 -38.77
N GLY A 466 59.89 87.43 -38.12
CA GLY A 466 61.19 88.06 -37.83
C GLY A 466 62.33 87.10 -37.54
N ALA A 467 62.86 86.37 -38.54
CA ALA A 467 64.27 86.00 -38.67
C ALA A 467 64.49 84.93 -39.76
N GLN A 468 65.11 85.35 -40.81
CA GLN A 468 65.94 84.52 -41.71
C GLN A 468 67.19 84.06 -40.97
N GLY A 469 67.56 82.78 -41.11
CA GLY A 469 68.95 82.40 -40.99
C GLY A 469 69.27 81.23 -40.06
N GLY A 470 69.72 80.15 -40.68
CA GLY A 470 70.63 79.21 -40.05
C GLY A 470 70.17 77.79 -39.85
N SER A 471 70.32 76.97 -40.89
CA SER A 471 70.53 75.55 -40.72
C SER A 471 71.81 75.24 -39.97
N PRO A 472 71.92 74.25 -39.13
CA PRO A 472 72.67 73.05 -39.54
C PRO A 472 72.07 71.72 -39.08
N ALA A 473 72.11 70.86 -40.01
CA ALA A 473 72.58 69.49 -40.01
C ALA A 473 72.70 68.67 -38.68
N ASN A 474 71.97 67.60 -38.70
CA ASN A 474 72.42 66.20 -38.64
C ASN A 474 72.77 65.52 -37.36
N ASN A 475 72.41 64.31 -37.43
CA ASN A 475 72.91 63.08 -36.80
C ASN A 475 72.36 62.69 -35.46
N GLY A 476 71.77 61.57 -35.51
CA GLY A 476 72.01 60.56 -34.50
C GLY A 476 71.03 59.51 -34.38
N GLN A 477 71.37 58.45 -34.94
CA GLN A 477 71.16 57.07 -34.49
C GLN A 477 69.96 56.76 -33.55
N GLY A 478 69.15 55.89 -34.08
CA GLY A 478 68.09 55.21 -33.35
C GLY A 478 68.57 54.51 -32.09
N ALA A 479 67.91 54.80 -31.04
CA ALA A 479 67.85 53.92 -29.88
C ALA A 479 66.59 53.10 -30.00
N GLU A 480 66.79 51.83 -30.21
CA GLU A 480 65.70 50.86 -30.07
C GLU A 480 65.17 50.90 -28.63
N THR A 481 63.94 51.30 -28.47
CA THR A 481 63.21 51.13 -27.24
C THR A 481 62.98 49.65 -27.03
N PRO A 482 63.28 49.11 -25.85
CA PRO A 482 62.97 47.71 -25.57
C PRO A 482 61.43 47.49 -25.61
N LYS A 483 61.01 46.65 -26.51
CA LYS A 483 59.62 46.17 -26.50
C LYS A 483 59.40 45.41 -25.20
N VAL A 484 58.71 46.00 -24.25
CA VAL A 484 58.11 45.27 -23.11
C VAL A 484 56.94 44.49 -23.69
N VAL A 485 57.12 43.20 -23.92
CA VAL A 485 56.06 42.30 -24.26
C VAL A 485 55.34 42.00 -22.98
N VAL A 486 54.30 42.77 -22.65
CA VAL A 486 53.33 42.42 -21.61
C VAL A 486 52.26 41.66 -22.34
N GLY A 487 52.37 40.31 -22.32
CA GLY A 487 51.37 39.42 -22.87
C GLY A 487 51.24 38.20 -22.02
N CYS A 488 50.02 37.75 -21.86
CA CYS A 488 49.71 36.37 -21.46
C CYS A 488 49.31 35.58 -22.72
N TYR A 489 49.47 34.25 -22.68
CA TYR A 489 49.01 33.39 -23.76
C TYR A 489 47.52 33.62 -24.00
N VAL A 490 47.12 33.82 -25.24
CA VAL A 490 45.73 33.98 -25.61
C VAL A 490 45.19 32.61 -26.08
N TYR A 491 44.21 32.10 -25.39
CA TYR A 491 43.57 30.82 -25.67
C TYR A 491 43.03 30.81 -27.11
N ASN A 492 43.42 29.82 -27.88
CA ASN A 492 42.94 29.67 -29.26
C ASN A 492 41.70 28.75 -29.28
N PRO A 493 40.53 29.28 -29.70
CA PRO A 493 39.29 28.50 -29.72
C PRO A 493 39.27 27.35 -30.73
N ASP A 494 40.18 27.34 -31.70
CA ASP A 494 40.30 26.29 -32.72
C ASP A 494 41.14 25.07 -32.27
N LEU A 495 41.74 25.12 -31.07
CA LEU A 495 42.55 24.07 -30.48
C LEU A 495 41.77 23.38 -29.36
N THR A 496 42.04 22.08 -29.13
CA THR A 496 41.51 21.39 -27.96
C THR A 496 42.11 21.97 -26.67
N TYR A 497 41.48 21.67 -25.54
CA TYR A 497 41.96 22.09 -24.22
C TYR A 497 43.42 21.65 -23.97
N GLU A 498 43.73 20.37 -24.28
CA GLU A 498 45.08 19.82 -24.13
C GLU A 498 46.10 20.51 -25.01
N GLN A 499 45.74 20.79 -26.27
CA GLN A 499 46.60 21.55 -27.22
C GLN A 499 46.85 22.99 -26.78
N ASN A 500 45.83 23.63 -26.18
CA ASN A 500 46.00 24.99 -25.64
C ASN A 500 46.91 25.00 -24.41
N MET A 501 46.82 24.00 -23.53
CA MET A 501 47.69 23.84 -22.36
C MET A 501 49.17 23.62 -22.77
N GLU A 502 49.42 22.79 -23.76
CA GLU A 502 50.78 22.59 -24.30
C GLU A 502 51.34 23.87 -24.94
N ALA A 503 50.50 24.63 -25.67
CA ALA A 503 50.86 25.89 -26.27
C ALA A 503 51.15 26.98 -25.22
N GLU A 504 50.39 27.03 -24.13
CA GLU A 504 50.61 27.93 -23.01
C GLU A 504 51.91 27.60 -22.26
N GLU A 505 52.17 26.32 -22.00
CA GLU A 505 53.41 25.86 -21.36
C GLU A 505 54.65 26.23 -22.20
N LYS A 506 54.53 26.05 -23.52
CA LYS A 506 55.59 26.45 -24.48
C LYS A 506 55.78 27.95 -24.49
N TRP A 507 54.68 28.74 -24.52
CA TRP A 507 54.73 30.21 -24.49
C TRP A 507 55.35 30.72 -23.19
N ASN A 508 55.00 30.19 -22.05
CA ASN A 508 55.53 30.52 -20.73
C ASN A 508 57.04 30.21 -20.66
N LYS A 509 57.46 29.11 -21.25
CA LYS A 509 58.86 28.69 -21.30
C LYS A 509 59.74 29.59 -22.20
N GLU A 510 59.17 30.09 -23.33
CA GLU A 510 59.81 31.00 -24.25
C GLU A 510 59.86 32.42 -23.70
N HIS A 511 58.98 32.85 -22.84
CA HIS A 511 58.84 34.18 -22.29
C HIS A 511 59.24 34.31 -20.82
N GLY A 512 59.80 33.27 -20.24
CA GLY A 512 60.45 33.32 -18.92
C GLY A 512 59.44 33.42 -17.73
N LYS A 513 58.25 32.88 -17.87
CA LYS A 513 57.27 32.81 -16.80
C LYS A 513 57.14 31.41 -16.23
#